data_5cfa12cff7745bed05cc36103ec6799c
#
_entry.id   5cfa12cff7745bed05cc36103ec6799c
#
_cell.length_a   1.000
_cell.length_b   1.000
_cell.length_c   1.000
_cell.angle_alpha   90.00
_cell.angle_beta   90.00
_cell.angle_gamma   90.00
#
_symmetry.space_group_name_H-M   'P 1'
#
loop_
_entity.id
_entity.type
_entity.pdbx_description
1 polymer ?
#
loop_
_entity_poly.entity_id
_entity_poly.type
_entity_poly.pdbx_seq_one_letter_code
_entity_poly.pdbx_strand_id
1 'polypeptide(L)'
;MNPHIQITTPPRRTAKILQFPQPQTRRLLVPREHGSWGLWLLPLITGAVVGAATNPGPSNWAILWFCAASAAAFLAYQPLEALLGISPLKARSAEEKQIAATWVILTGFVAVISAVELVLSGRSRVLFFAALAAACFGFRMLFTKVRALRATRQVVGALALSSAAAASYYVICGKVDLTALVLWGANWVFAAGQIEYVQLRMHSAGARSRTDKMRAGWKVYLFHVALVSLTVAAAITGRAPIFFALLFIPAMVRLLVWAMSRPGKIDFYLLGFSELFQSVLFSSLLVIAFVWR
;
A
#
# COMPACT_ATOMS: atom_id res chain seq x y z
N MET A 1 42.11 62.06 14.85
CA MET A 1 41.27 61.18 15.67
C MET A 1 39.86 61.17 15.06
N ASN A 2 39.53 60.13 14.29
CA ASN A 2 38.20 59.95 13.69
C ASN A 2 37.41 58.95 14.52
N PRO A 3 36.24 59.26 15.07
CA PRO A 3 35.40 58.28 15.76
C PRO A 3 34.67 57.44 14.71
N HIS A 4 34.92 56.13 14.75
CA HIS A 4 34.15 55.15 13.98
C HIS A 4 32.71 55.09 14.50
N ILE A 5 31.77 55.51 13.68
CA ILE A 5 30.33 55.34 13.89
C ILE A 5 30.02 53.86 13.58
N GLN A 6 29.78 53.05 14.61
CA GLN A 6 29.23 51.70 14.44
C GLN A 6 27.74 51.79 14.13
N ILE A 7 27.39 51.59 12.87
CA ILE A 7 25.99 51.42 12.46
C ILE A 7 25.53 50.04 12.91
N THR A 8 24.84 49.97 14.07
CA THR A 8 24.15 48.76 14.51
C THR A 8 22.89 48.57 13.65
N THR A 9 22.97 47.63 12.71
CA THR A 9 21.79 47.16 11.97
C THR A 9 20.77 46.51 12.94
N PRO A 10 19.51 46.96 12.95
CA PRO A 10 18.51 46.34 13.82
C PRO A 10 18.28 44.91 13.42
N PRO A 11 18.02 43.98 14.37
CA PRO A 11 17.78 42.57 14.08
C PRO A 11 16.58 42.46 13.15
N ARG A 12 16.77 41.82 11.98
CA ARG A 12 15.69 41.46 11.08
C ARG A 12 14.66 40.64 11.89
N ARG A 13 13.54 41.25 12.24
CA ARG A 13 12.34 40.53 12.69
C ARG A 13 11.95 39.61 11.51
N THR A 14 12.36 38.33 11.58
CA THR A 14 11.77 37.30 10.77
C THR A 14 10.28 37.29 11.03
N ALA A 15 9.52 37.82 10.08
CA ALA A 15 8.07 37.70 10.11
C ALA A 15 7.77 36.21 10.28
N LYS A 16 7.25 35.82 11.46
CA LYS A 16 6.58 34.55 11.64
C LYS A 16 5.43 34.58 10.63
N ILE A 17 5.66 33.98 9.44
CA ILE A 17 4.57 33.67 8.54
C ILE A 17 3.63 32.85 9.41
N LEU A 18 2.46 33.40 9.69
CA LEU A 18 1.34 32.76 10.34
C LEU A 18 1.04 31.49 9.45
N GLN A 19 1.74 30.41 9.74
CA GLN A 19 1.33 29.11 9.26
C GLN A 19 0.01 28.85 9.96
N PHE A 20 -1.08 29.15 9.26
CA PHE A 20 -2.40 28.67 9.69
C PHE A 20 -2.25 27.19 9.98
N PRO A 21 -2.48 26.74 11.23
CA PRO A 21 -2.42 25.31 11.52
C PRO A 21 -3.42 24.66 10.59
N GLN A 22 -2.90 23.87 9.64
CA GLN A 22 -3.74 22.97 8.87
C GLN A 22 -4.57 22.21 9.90
N PRO A 23 -5.90 22.21 9.85
CA PRO A 23 -6.71 21.63 10.91
C PRO A 23 -6.20 20.21 11.17
N GLN A 24 -5.69 19.96 12.37
CA GLN A 24 -5.08 18.67 12.76
C GLN A 24 -6.07 17.52 12.55
N THR A 25 -7.35 17.82 12.63
CA THR A 25 -8.49 16.95 12.33
C THR A 25 -8.44 16.27 10.96
N ARG A 26 -8.16 17.02 9.88
CA ARG A 26 -8.06 16.41 8.55
C ARG A 26 -6.92 15.37 8.46
N ARG A 27 -5.88 15.56 9.26
CA ARG A 27 -4.73 14.63 9.33
C ARG A 27 -5.06 13.33 10.04
N LEU A 28 -6.07 13.31 10.90
CA LEU A 28 -6.53 12.13 11.62
C LEU A 28 -7.48 11.26 10.79
N LEU A 29 -8.17 11.84 9.79
CA LEU A 29 -9.25 11.17 9.07
C LEU A 29 -8.80 10.45 7.79
N VAL A 30 -7.82 11.01 7.09
CA VAL A 30 -7.43 10.51 5.76
C VAL A 30 -6.00 10.00 5.77
N PRO A 31 -5.74 8.77 5.30
CA PRO A 31 -4.40 8.23 5.14
C PRO A 31 -3.54 9.15 4.26
N ARG A 32 -2.39 9.57 4.77
CA ARG A 32 -1.48 10.49 4.06
C ARG A 32 -0.45 9.79 3.19
N GLU A 33 -0.24 8.55 3.49
CA GLU A 33 0.74 7.76 2.78
C GLU A 33 0.21 7.44 1.38
N HIS A 34 0.70 8.16 0.37
CA HIS A 34 0.32 7.94 -1.03
C HIS A 34 0.49 6.47 -1.44
N GLY A 35 1.47 5.78 -0.87
CA GLY A 35 1.69 4.35 -1.09
C GLY A 35 0.53 3.47 -0.62
N SER A 36 -0.14 3.79 0.48
CA SER A 36 -1.25 2.97 1.00
C SER A 36 -2.47 2.99 0.08
N TRP A 37 -2.73 4.10 -0.61
CA TRP A 37 -3.79 4.20 -1.63
C TRP A 37 -3.51 3.26 -2.81
N GLY A 38 -2.27 3.23 -3.28
CA GLY A 38 -1.86 2.32 -4.36
C GLY A 38 -1.97 0.85 -3.95
N LEU A 39 -1.54 0.51 -2.74
CA LEU A 39 -1.60 -0.86 -2.21
C LEU A 39 -3.03 -1.37 -1.97
N TRP A 40 -4.02 -0.49 -1.84
CA TRP A 40 -5.42 -0.87 -1.73
C TRP A 40 -6.14 -0.82 -3.09
N LEU A 41 -6.03 0.31 -3.82
CA LEU A 41 -6.83 0.56 -5.02
C LEU A 41 -6.39 -0.31 -6.21
N LEU A 42 -5.08 -0.47 -6.42
CA LEU A 42 -4.58 -1.21 -7.57
C LEU A 42 -4.90 -2.72 -7.51
N PRO A 43 -4.73 -3.43 -6.37
CA PRO A 43 -5.23 -4.80 -6.25
C PRO A 43 -6.73 -4.92 -6.50
N LEU A 44 -7.54 -3.99 -5.96
CA LEU A 44 -8.99 -3.97 -6.18
C LEU A 44 -9.33 -3.85 -7.67
N ILE A 45 -8.73 -2.89 -8.38
CA ILE A 45 -8.93 -2.69 -9.81
C ILE A 45 -8.45 -3.91 -10.60
N THR A 46 -7.26 -4.45 -10.27
CA THR A 46 -6.70 -5.62 -10.95
C THR A 46 -7.64 -6.81 -10.88
N GLY A 47 -8.14 -7.13 -9.68
CA GLY A 47 -9.09 -8.24 -9.52
C GLY A 47 -10.41 -8.01 -10.22
N ALA A 48 -10.94 -6.79 -10.18
CA ALA A 48 -12.19 -6.42 -10.86
C ALA A 48 -12.06 -6.52 -12.39
N VAL A 49 -10.97 -6.00 -12.97
CA VAL A 49 -10.73 -6.05 -14.41
C VAL A 49 -10.52 -7.48 -14.90
N VAL A 50 -9.71 -8.27 -14.20
CA VAL A 50 -9.52 -9.70 -14.55
C VAL A 50 -10.83 -10.46 -14.41
N GLY A 51 -11.61 -10.20 -13.35
CA GLY A 51 -12.92 -10.81 -13.16
C GLY A 51 -13.89 -10.50 -14.30
N ALA A 52 -13.98 -9.24 -14.70
CA ALA A 52 -14.83 -8.82 -15.80
C ALA A 52 -14.39 -9.38 -17.16
N ALA A 53 -13.09 -9.46 -17.41
CA ALA A 53 -12.55 -10.01 -18.66
C ALA A 53 -12.71 -11.53 -18.76
N THR A 54 -12.66 -12.26 -17.64
CA THR A 54 -12.76 -13.73 -17.63
C THR A 54 -14.21 -14.23 -17.48
N ASN A 55 -15.13 -13.38 -17.05
CA ASN A 55 -16.54 -13.71 -16.86
C ASN A 55 -17.42 -12.52 -17.34
N PRO A 56 -17.59 -12.32 -18.67
CA PRO A 56 -18.38 -11.25 -19.23
C PRO A 56 -19.87 -11.51 -19.01
N GLY A 57 -20.31 -11.41 -17.77
CA GLY A 57 -21.72 -11.50 -17.37
C GLY A 57 -22.41 -10.13 -17.34
N PRO A 58 -23.73 -10.09 -17.06
CA PRO A 58 -24.45 -8.84 -16.88
C PRO A 58 -23.83 -8.01 -15.74
N SER A 59 -23.95 -6.67 -15.89
CA SER A 59 -23.43 -5.69 -14.94
C SER A 59 -23.67 -6.11 -13.49
N ASN A 60 -22.62 -6.36 -12.76
CA ASN A 60 -22.68 -6.86 -11.38
C ASN A 60 -22.58 -5.69 -10.38
N TRP A 61 -23.74 -5.17 -9.96
CA TRP A 61 -23.83 -4.10 -8.96
C TRP A 61 -23.11 -4.41 -7.65
N ALA A 62 -22.86 -5.71 -7.37
CA ALA A 62 -22.13 -6.14 -6.17
C ALA A 62 -20.72 -5.54 -6.10
N ILE A 63 -20.09 -5.22 -7.25
CA ILE A 63 -18.77 -4.56 -7.24
C ILE A 63 -18.83 -3.16 -6.63
N LEU A 64 -19.92 -2.41 -6.82
CA LEU A 64 -20.07 -1.09 -6.21
C LEU A 64 -20.20 -1.19 -4.70
N TRP A 65 -20.96 -2.18 -4.19
CA TRP A 65 -21.03 -2.44 -2.76
C TRP A 65 -19.69 -2.87 -2.19
N PHE A 66 -18.93 -3.69 -2.92
CA PHE A 66 -17.59 -4.06 -2.50
C PHE A 66 -16.64 -2.86 -2.46
N CYS A 67 -16.69 -1.99 -3.48
CA CYS A 67 -15.91 -0.74 -3.49
C CYS A 67 -16.28 0.15 -2.29
N ALA A 68 -17.57 0.30 -1.99
CA ALA A 68 -18.04 1.08 -0.85
C ALA A 68 -17.57 0.48 0.49
N ALA A 69 -17.73 -0.84 0.68
CA ALA A 69 -17.28 -1.55 1.88
C ALA A 69 -15.77 -1.43 2.10
N SER A 70 -14.98 -1.69 1.06
CA SER A 70 -13.52 -1.65 1.15
C SER A 70 -12.98 -0.23 1.33
N ALA A 71 -13.58 0.78 0.67
CA ALA A 71 -13.26 2.18 0.86
C ALA A 71 -13.59 2.64 2.29
N ALA A 72 -14.76 2.28 2.80
CA ALA A 72 -15.18 2.59 4.16
C ALA A 72 -14.24 1.98 5.20
N ALA A 73 -13.87 0.70 5.04
CA ALA A 73 -12.91 0.02 5.91
C ALA A 73 -11.52 0.67 5.85
N PHE A 74 -11.03 1.03 4.65
CA PHE A 74 -9.77 1.72 4.46
C PHE A 74 -9.75 3.12 5.11
N LEU A 75 -10.84 3.88 4.99
CA LEU A 75 -10.98 5.21 5.59
C LEU A 75 -11.19 5.16 7.10
N ALA A 76 -11.80 4.08 7.64
CA ALA A 76 -11.95 3.88 9.08
C ALA A 76 -10.61 3.57 9.78
N TYR A 77 -9.66 3.01 9.06
CA TYR A 77 -8.42 2.47 9.61
C TYR A 77 -7.60 3.51 10.38
N GLN A 78 -7.31 4.67 9.79
CA GLN A 78 -6.45 5.69 10.41
C GLN A 78 -7.10 6.36 11.63
N PRO A 79 -8.37 6.82 11.60
CA PRO A 79 -9.02 7.37 12.79
C PRO A 79 -9.18 6.34 13.90
N LEU A 80 -9.38 5.05 13.56
CA LEU A 80 -9.40 3.98 14.55
C LEU A 80 -8.03 3.80 15.25
N GLU A 81 -6.92 3.77 14.50
CA GLU A 81 -5.56 3.75 15.10
C GLU A 81 -5.31 4.99 15.97
N ALA A 82 -5.79 6.18 15.57
CA ALA A 82 -5.63 7.41 16.34
C ALA A 82 -6.40 7.37 17.66
N LEU A 83 -7.64 6.83 17.67
CA LEU A 83 -8.45 6.64 18.87
C LEU A 83 -7.82 5.65 19.84
N LEU A 84 -7.26 4.55 19.31
CA LEU A 84 -6.60 3.51 20.10
C LEU A 84 -5.19 3.91 20.57
N GLY A 85 -4.71 5.09 20.16
CA GLY A 85 -3.40 5.61 20.55
C GLY A 85 -2.22 4.86 19.96
N ILE A 86 -2.44 4.08 18.90
CA ILE A 86 -1.44 3.24 18.21
C ILE A 86 -0.69 4.04 17.16
N SER A 87 -1.40 4.95 16.48
CA SER A 87 -0.83 5.84 15.47
C SER A 87 0.14 6.87 16.09
N PRO A 88 1.18 7.30 15.37
CA PRO A 88 1.94 8.50 15.71
C PRO A 88 1.06 9.75 15.85
N LEU A 89 -0.02 9.80 15.08
CA LEU A 89 -1.06 10.85 15.14
C LEU A 89 -2.16 10.38 16.10
N LYS A 90 -2.06 10.79 17.36
CA LYS A 90 -3.06 10.46 18.39
C LYS A 90 -4.12 11.55 18.46
N ALA A 91 -5.37 11.17 18.62
CA ALA A 91 -6.43 12.08 19.01
C ALA A 91 -6.22 12.50 20.48
N ARG A 92 -5.85 13.76 20.72
CA ARG A 92 -5.46 14.26 22.04
C ARG A 92 -6.59 14.99 22.74
N SER A 93 -7.30 15.87 22.02
CA SER A 93 -8.43 16.61 22.56
C SER A 93 -9.72 15.79 22.56
N ALA A 94 -10.69 16.20 23.38
CA ALA A 94 -12.02 15.59 23.39
C ALA A 94 -12.71 15.77 22.03
N GLU A 95 -12.54 16.92 21.39
CA GLU A 95 -13.08 17.25 20.08
C GLU A 95 -12.48 16.33 19.00
N GLU A 96 -11.14 16.16 18.96
CA GLU A 96 -10.47 15.26 18.03
C GLU A 96 -10.94 13.80 18.18
N LYS A 97 -11.14 13.33 19.42
CA LYS A 97 -11.67 12.00 19.71
C LYS A 97 -13.10 11.86 19.21
N GLN A 98 -13.93 12.85 19.44
CA GLN A 98 -15.33 12.85 18.99
C GLN A 98 -15.40 12.81 17.46
N ILE A 99 -14.63 13.64 16.76
CA ILE A 99 -14.61 13.66 15.30
C ILE A 99 -14.11 12.33 14.74
N ALA A 100 -13.02 11.77 15.29
CA ALA A 100 -12.49 10.47 14.87
C ALA A 100 -13.51 9.35 15.14
N ALA A 101 -14.18 9.34 16.29
CA ALA A 101 -15.22 8.37 16.63
C ALA A 101 -16.43 8.46 15.69
N THR A 102 -16.93 9.66 15.43
CA THR A 102 -18.01 9.89 14.46
C THR A 102 -17.65 9.36 13.07
N TRP A 103 -16.42 9.61 12.63
CA TRP A 103 -15.94 9.10 11.34
C TRP A 103 -15.88 7.59 11.28
N VAL A 104 -15.37 6.94 12.34
CA VAL A 104 -15.34 5.47 12.44
C VAL A 104 -16.75 4.88 12.45
N ILE A 105 -17.71 5.49 13.17
CA ILE A 105 -19.10 5.05 13.18
C ILE A 105 -19.72 5.19 11.79
N LEU A 106 -19.54 6.33 11.13
CA LEU A 106 -20.12 6.56 9.81
C LEU A 106 -19.56 5.59 8.75
N THR A 107 -18.25 5.45 8.71
CA THR A 107 -17.60 4.52 7.79
C THR A 107 -17.91 3.05 8.14
N GLY A 108 -18.00 2.72 9.43
CA GLY A 108 -18.43 1.42 9.90
C GLY A 108 -19.86 1.08 9.46
N PHE A 109 -20.78 2.05 9.57
CA PHE A 109 -22.16 1.89 9.09
C PHE A 109 -22.23 1.63 7.58
N VAL A 110 -21.48 2.39 6.77
CA VAL A 110 -21.36 2.16 5.32
C VAL A 110 -20.80 0.77 5.02
N ALA A 111 -19.75 0.34 5.75
CA ALA A 111 -19.15 -0.97 5.57
C ALA A 111 -20.12 -2.10 5.89
N VAL A 112 -20.92 -1.97 6.98
CA VAL A 112 -21.91 -2.97 7.39
C VAL A 112 -23.04 -3.07 6.37
N ILE A 113 -23.65 -1.96 5.95
CA ILE A 113 -24.71 -1.96 4.94
C ILE A 113 -24.19 -2.61 3.65
N SER A 114 -23.01 -2.21 3.18
CA SER A 114 -22.44 -2.77 1.96
C SER A 114 -22.12 -4.26 2.09
N ALA A 115 -21.67 -4.72 3.27
CA ALA A 115 -21.46 -6.15 3.54
C ALA A 115 -22.76 -6.94 3.53
N VAL A 116 -23.85 -6.40 4.11
CA VAL A 116 -25.19 -7.02 4.08
C VAL A 116 -25.67 -7.16 2.63
N GLU A 117 -25.58 -6.11 1.83
CA GLU A 117 -25.94 -6.15 0.41
C GLU A 117 -25.14 -7.18 -0.38
N LEU A 118 -23.83 -7.31 -0.10
CA LEU A 118 -22.99 -8.35 -0.70
C LEU A 118 -23.44 -9.76 -0.32
N VAL A 119 -23.82 -9.98 0.95
CA VAL A 119 -24.34 -11.27 1.40
C VAL A 119 -25.67 -11.58 0.76
N LEU A 120 -26.60 -10.62 0.72
CA LEU A 120 -27.91 -10.77 0.08
C LEU A 120 -27.82 -11.03 -1.43
N SER A 121 -26.80 -10.47 -2.09
CA SER A 121 -26.50 -10.75 -3.50
C SER A 121 -25.71 -12.06 -3.73
N GLY A 122 -25.61 -12.94 -2.71
CA GLY A 122 -24.97 -14.24 -2.82
C GLY A 122 -23.43 -14.19 -2.78
N ARG A 123 -22.86 -13.09 -2.32
CA ARG A 123 -21.39 -12.89 -2.23
C ARG A 123 -20.85 -13.05 -0.81
N SER A 124 -21.39 -13.98 -0.03
CA SER A 124 -21.07 -14.16 1.40
C SER A 124 -19.58 -14.44 1.70
N ARG A 125 -18.84 -15.09 0.77
CA ARG A 125 -17.39 -15.34 0.97
C ARG A 125 -16.55 -14.05 1.08
N VAL A 126 -17.09 -12.88 0.76
CA VAL A 126 -16.44 -11.60 1.02
C VAL A 126 -16.13 -11.41 2.52
N LEU A 127 -16.95 -12.01 3.40
CA LEU A 127 -16.75 -11.98 4.85
C LEU A 127 -15.45 -12.66 5.28
N PHE A 128 -14.99 -13.68 4.54
CA PHE A 128 -13.68 -14.30 4.77
C PHE A 128 -12.53 -13.28 4.57
N PHE A 129 -12.58 -12.49 3.50
CA PHE A 129 -11.58 -11.46 3.25
C PHE A 129 -11.66 -10.33 4.27
N ALA A 130 -12.86 -9.97 4.71
CA ALA A 130 -13.06 -8.99 5.78
C ALA A 130 -12.50 -9.49 7.13
N ALA A 131 -12.76 -10.76 7.48
CA ALA A 131 -12.22 -11.39 8.69
C ALA A 131 -10.68 -11.46 8.64
N LEU A 132 -10.10 -11.80 7.48
CA LEU A 132 -8.66 -11.80 7.29
C LEU A 132 -8.07 -10.40 7.48
N ALA A 133 -8.67 -9.37 6.88
CA ALA A 133 -8.23 -8.00 7.04
C ALA A 133 -8.30 -7.56 8.51
N ALA A 134 -9.38 -7.91 9.22
CA ALA A 134 -9.53 -7.64 10.64
C ALA A 134 -8.49 -8.39 11.49
N ALA A 135 -8.17 -9.63 11.18
CA ALA A 135 -7.11 -10.40 11.86
C ALA A 135 -5.73 -9.79 11.65
N CYS A 136 -5.40 -9.36 10.41
CA CYS A 136 -4.16 -8.66 10.11
C CYS A 136 -4.06 -7.32 10.84
N PHE A 137 -5.16 -6.60 10.94
CA PHE A 137 -5.24 -5.37 11.72
C PHE A 137 -5.02 -5.64 13.21
N GLY A 138 -5.70 -6.64 13.77
CA GLY A 138 -5.50 -7.07 15.16
C GLY A 138 -4.04 -7.46 15.44
N PHE A 139 -3.41 -8.20 14.54
CA PHE A 139 -1.99 -8.52 14.63
C PHE A 139 -1.12 -7.25 14.69
N ARG A 140 -1.37 -6.30 13.79
CA ARG A 140 -0.64 -5.01 13.83
C ARG A 140 -0.80 -4.30 15.17
N MET A 141 -2.01 -4.29 15.72
CA MET A 141 -2.30 -3.65 17.01
C MET A 141 -1.54 -4.32 18.17
N LEU A 142 -1.63 -5.64 18.28
CA LEU A 142 -1.00 -6.40 19.36
C LEU A 142 0.53 -6.22 19.38
N PHE A 143 1.15 -6.20 18.21
CA PHE A 143 2.61 -6.15 18.09
C PHE A 143 3.17 -4.74 17.80
N THR A 144 2.38 -3.67 17.96
CA THR A 144 2.82 -2.30 17.69
C THR A 144 4.06 -1.89 18.48
N LYS A 145 4.20 -2.33 19.72
CA LYS A 145 5.33 -1.98 20.60
C LYS A 145 6.58 -2.80 20.32
N VAL A 146 6.49 -3.91 19.59
CA VAL A 146 7.62 -4.81 19.31
C VAL A 146 8.39 -4.31 18.09
N ARG A 147 9.52 -3.65 18.31
CA ARG A 147 10.37 -3.08 17.25
C ARG A 147 10.86 -4.13 16.24
N ALA A 148 11.22 -5.32 16.71
CA ALA A 148 11.70 -6.41 15.86
C ALA A 148 10.67 -6.86 14.80
N LEU A 149 9.37 -6.69 15.08
CA LEU A 149 8.28 -7.08 14.17
C LEU A 149 7.82 -5.94 13.25
N ARG A 150 8.56 -4.83 13.16
CA ARG A 150 8.14 -3.68 12.33
C ARG A 150 7.97 -4.06 10.86
N ALA A 151 8.94 -4.77 10.27
CA ALA A 151 8.87 -5.25 8.89
C ALA A 151 7.72 -6.24 8.70
N THR A 152 7.61 -7.24 9.59
CA THR A 152 6.53 -8.24 9.58
C THR A 152 5.16 -7.60 9.60
N ARG A 153 4.93 -6.59 10.43
CA ARG A 153 3.66 -5.85 10.50
C ARG A 153 3.30 -5.15 9.18
N GLN A 154 4.30 -4.61 8.50
CA GLN A 154 4.07 -3.97 7.18
C GLN A 154 3.70 -5.00 6.13
N VAL A 155 4.39 -6.14 6.10
CA VAL A 155 4.10 -7.25 5.17
C VAL A 155 2.74 -7.88 5.46
N VAL A 156 2.35 -8.03 6.73
CA VAL A 156 1.01 -8.49 7.13
C VAL A 156 -0.06 -7.47 6.74
N GLY A 157 0.21 -6.16 6.89
CA GLY A 157 -0.69 -5.11 6.39
C GLY A 157 -0.86 -5.17 4.88
N ALA A 158 0.22 -5.42 4.14
CA ALA A 158 0.16 -5.60 2.69
C ALA A 158 -0.62 -6.88 2.29
N LEU A 159 -0.55 -7.96 3.08
CA LEU A 159 -1.36 -9.17 2.88
C LEU A 159 -2.85 -8.86 2.92
N ALA A 160 -3.28 -8.05 3.90
CA ALA A 160 -4.67 -7.63 4.02
C ALA A 160 -5.13 -6.77 2.83
N LEU A 161 -4.33 -5.75 2.47
CA LEU A 161 -4.69 -4.84 1.38
C LEU A 161 -4.71 -5.54 0.02
N SER A 162 -3.75 -6.43 -0.25
CA SER A 162 -3.67 -7.19 -1.50
C SER A 162 -4.80 -8.21 -1.65
N SER A 163 -5.45 -8.64 -0.55
CA SER A 163 -6.62 -9.51 -0.62
C SER A 163 -7.80 -8.88 -1.36
N ALA A 164 -7.81 -7.55 -1.51
CA ALA A 164 -8.78 -6.84 -2.32
C ALA A 164 -8.80 -7.34 -3.79
N ALA A 165 -7.68 -7.85 -4.33
CA ALA A 165 -7.63 -8.42 -5.67
C ALA A 165 -8.47 -9.72 -5.77
N ALA A 166 -8.30 -10.65 -4.83
CA ALA A 166 -9.09 -11.88 -4.82
C ALA A 166 -10.56 -11.60 -4.49
N ALA A 167 -10.82 -10.66 -3.58
CA ALA A 167 -12.17 -10.31 -3.17
C ALA A 167 -12.95 -9.64 -4.30
N SER A 168 -12.37 -8.68 -5.02
CA SER A 168 -13.02 -8.02 -6.17
C SER A 168 -13.24 -9.00 -7.34
N TYR A 169 -12.26 -9.86 -7.63
CA TYR A 169 -12.44 -10.96 -8.58
C TYR A 169 -13.60 -11.87 -8.19
N TYR A 170 -13.64 -12.33 -6.92
CA TYR A 170 -14.73 -13.14 -6.41
C TYR A 170 -16.10 -12.45 -6.52
N VAL A 171 -16.18 -11.18 -6.20
CA VAL A 171 -17.43 -10.42 -6.26
C VAL A 171 -18.00 -10.42 -7.67
N ILE A 172 -17.15 -10.35 -8.70
CA ILE A 172 -17.57 -10.39 -10.11
C ILE A 172 -17.88 -11.83 -10.54
N CYS A 173 -16.95 -12.76 -10.33
CA CYS A 173 -17.05 -14.13 -10.86
C CYS A 173 -17.91 -15.07 -10.01
N GLY A 174 -18.20 -14.74 -8.75
CA GLY A 174 -18.94 -15.59 -7.81
C GLY A 174 -18.16 -16.79 -7.26
N LYS A 175 -16.90 -16.97 -7.63
CA LYS A 175 -16.07 -18.11 -7.23
C LYS A 175 -14.69 -17.66 -6.73
N VAL A 176 -14.16 -18.42 -5.76
CA VAL A 176 -12.77 -18.32 -5.33
C VAL A 176 -12.04 -19.52 -5.91
N ASP A 177 -11.29 -19.29 -6.97
CA ASP A 177 -10.52 -20.30 -7.69
C ASP A 177 -9.02 -19.97 -7.66
N LEU A 178 -8.23 -20.77 -8.39
CA LEU A 178 -6.79 -20.56 -8.48
C LEU A 178 -6.44 -19.14 -9.00
N THR A 179 -7.25 -18.57 -9.89
CA THR A 179 -7.06 -17.20 -10.40
C THR A 179 -7.14 -16.19 -9.25
N ALA A 180 -8.15 -16.31 -8.39
CA ALA A 180 -8.27 -15.44 -7.21
C ALA A 180 -7.03 -15.52 -6.30
N LEU A 181 -6.54 -16.75 -6.04
CA LEU A 181 -5.37 -16.97 -5.18
C LEU A 181 -4.08 -16.44 -5.81
N VAL A 182 -3.90 -16.60 -7.12
CA VAL A 182 -2.73 -16.07 -7.84
C VAL A 182 -2.77 -14.54 -7.89
N LEU A 183 -3.94 -13.93 -8.13
CA LEU A 183 -4.12 -12.48 -8.08
C LEU A 183 -3.74 -11.93 -6.70
N TRP A 184 -4.22 -12.57 -5.64
CA TRP A 184 -3.88 -12.17 -4.27
C TRP A 184 -2.39 -12.33 -3.98
N GLY A 185 -1.85 -13.53 -4.22
CA GLY A 185 -0.45 -13.86 -3.95
C GLY A 185 0.52 -12.96 -4.72
N ALA A 186 0.27 -12.72 -6.01
CA ALA A 186 1.10 -11.85 -6.84
C ALA A 186 1.11 -10.39 -6.32
N ASN A 187 -0.07 -9.85 -5.98
CA ASN A 187 -0.17 -8.50 -5.40
C ASN A 187 0.52 -8.41 -4.03
N TRP A 188 0.36 -9.43 -3.17
CA TRP A 188 1.00 -9.46 -1.86
C TRP A 188 2.53 -9.52 -1.98
N VAL A 189 3.05 -10.42 -2.79
CA VAL A 189 4.50 -10.59 -3.01
C VAL A 189 5.10 -9.33 -3.63
N PHE A 190 4.41 -8.70 -4.57
CA PHE A 190 4.82 -7.41 -5.12
C PHE A 190 4.86 -6.33 -4.03
N ALA A 191 3.81 -6.20 -3.23
CA ALA A 191 3.74 -5.22 -2.13
C ALA A 191 4.85 -5.45 -1.09
N ALA A 192 5.15 -6.71 -0.73
CA ALA A 192 6.26 -7.06 0.14
C ALA A 192 7.61 -6.60 -0.45
N GLY A 193 7.84 -6.84 -1.75
CA GLY A 193 9.03 -6.37 -2.46
C GLY A 193 9.18 -4.84 -2.46
N GLN A 194 8.07 -4.10 -2.61
CA GLN A 194 8.07 -2.64 -2.53
C GLN A 194 8.45 -2.15 -1.12
N ILE A 195 7.88 -2.75 -0.09
CA ILE A 195 8.20 -2.44 1.31
C ILE A 195 9.68 -2.67 1.59
N GLU A 196 10.21 -3.82 1.19
CA GLU A 196 11.62 -4.17 1.37
C GLU A 196 12.54 -3.19 0.61
N TYR A 197 12.18 -2.82 -0.62
CA TYR A 197 12.93 -1.83 -1.39
C TYR A 197 12.97 -0.45 -0.71
N VAL A 198 11.84 0.06 -0.23
CA VAL A 198 11.77 1.34 0.48
C VAL A 198 12.60 1.30 1.76
N GLN A 199 12.51 0.21 2.52
CA GLN A 199 13.32 0.02 3.72
C GLN A 199 14.82 -0.03 3.38
N LEU A 200 15.19 -0.77 2.34
CA LEU A 200 16.57 -0.80 1.85
C LEU A 200 17.08 0.60 1.51
N ARG A 201 16.28 1.40 0.79
CA ARG A 201 16.62 2.78 0.44
C ARG A 201 16.87 3.63 1.69
N MET A 202 16.00 3.51 2.70
CA MET A 202 16.14 4.26 3.96
C MET A 202 17.37 3.82 4.77
N HIS A 203 17.60 2.51 4.91
CA HIS A 203 18.74 2.00 5.67
C HIS A 203 20.09 2.26 4.99
N SER A 204 20.11 2.29 3.66
CA SER A 204 21.33 2.55 2.87
C SER A 204 21.55 4.03 2.54
N ALA A 205 20.81 4.96 3.15
CA ALA A 205 20.98 6.41 2.94
C ALA A 205 22.39 6.90 3.30
N GLY A 206 23.07 6.23 4.24
CA GLY A 206 24.46 6.51 4.64
C GLY A 206 25.52 5.73 3.89
N ALA A 207 25.17 4.94 2.86
CA ALA A 207 26.13 4.16 2.08
C ALA A 207 27.09 5.11 1.35
N ARG A 208 28.40 4.85 1.47
CA ARG A 208 29.46 5.67 0.86
C ARG A 208 29.92 5.16 -0.50
N SER A 209 29.65 3.88 -0.77
CA SER A 209 30.08 3.21 -2.01
C SER A 209 28.95 2.36 -2.60
N ARG A 210 29.12 1.93 -3.86
CA ARG A 210 28.24 0.95 -4.51
C ARG A 210 28.31 -0.40 -3.80
N THR A 211 29.46 -0.79 -3.33
CA THR A 211 29.68 -2.04 -2.59
C THR A 211 28.90 -2.07 -1.29
N ASP A 212 28.82 -0.93 -0.57
CA ASP A 212 28.01 -0.83 0.64
C ASP A 212 26.53 -1.03 0.36
N LYS A 213 26.02 -0.44 -0.77
CA LYS A 213 24.63 -0.65 -1.21
C LYS A 213 24.35 -2.11 -1.54
N MET A 214 25.25 -2.75 -2.27
CA MET A 214 25.10 -4.17 -2.64
C MET A 214 25.09 -5.07 -1.41
N ARG A 215 26.01 -4.83 -0.46
CA ARG A 215 26.02 -5.58 0.81
C ARG A 215 24.75 -5.37 1.64
N ALA A 216 24.27 -4.13 1.72
CA ALA A 216 23.03 -3.82 2.45
C ALA A 216 21.80 -4.47 1.80
N GLY A 217 21.79 -4.59 0.47
CA GLY A 217 20.64 -5.04 -0.31
C GLY A 217 20.63 -6.53 -0.70
N TRP A 218 21.62 -7.35 -0.32
CA TRP A 218 21.77 -8.70 -0.85
C TRP A 218 20.51 -9.59 -0.72
N LYS A 219 19.79 -9.48 0.41
CA LYS A 219 18.54 -10.21 0.64
C LYS A 219 17.44 -9.78 -0.32
N VAL A 220 17.34 -8.46 -0.57
CA VAL A 220 16.35 -7.91 -1.50
C VAL A 220 16.68 -8.31 -2.93
N TYR A 221 17.96 -8.35 -3.32
CA TYR A 221 18.38 -8.87 -4.64
C TYR A 221 18.01 -10.35 -4.79
N LEU A 222 18.35 -11.18 -3.79
CA LEU A 222 18.04 -12.61 -3.82
C LEU A 222 16.52 -12.84 -3.95
N PHE A 223 15.73 -12.10 -3.20
CA PHE A 223 14.26 -12.16 -3.27
C PHE A 223 13.75 -11.83 -4.68
N HIS A 224 14.21 -10.73 -5.30
CA HIS A 224 13.77 -10.37 -6.64
C HIS A 224 14.28 -11.33 -7.72
N VAL A 225 15.51 -11.83 -7.60
CA VAL A 225 16.03 -12.88 -8.50
C VAL A 225 15.18 -14.14 -8.40
N ALA A 226 14.86 -14.58 -7.19
CA ALA A 226 14.00 -15.76 -6.99
C ALA A 226 12.60 -15.55 -7.59
N LEU A 227 12.00 -14.39 -7.46
CA LEU A 227 10.69 -14.05 -8.04
C LEU A 227 10.73 -14.08 -9.58
N VAL A 228 11.70 -13.41 -10.17
CA VAL A 228 11.86 -13.40 -11.63
C VAL A 228 12.12 -14.82 -12.14
N SER A 229 13.01 -15.58 -11.50
CA SER A 229 13.30 -16.97 -11.88
C SER A 229 12.06 -17.85 -11.77
N LEU A 230 11.26 -17.71 -10.70
CA LEU A 230 10.03 -18.47 -10.50
C LEU A 230 8.98 -18.18 -11.58
N THR A 231 8.75 -16.89 -11.88
CA THR A 231 7.76 -16.49 -12.90
C THR A 231 8.19 -16.86 -14.30
N VAL A 232 9.48 -16.75 -14.62
CA VAL A 232 10.06 -17.22 -15.90
C VAL A 232 9.94 -18.74 -16.01
N ALA A 233 10.30 -19.49 -14.97
CA ALA A 233 10.18 -20.95 -14.97
C ALA A 233 8.72 -21.40 -15.12
N ALA A 234 7.78 -20.74 -14.44
CA ALA A 234 6.35 -21.04 -14.58
C ALA A 234 5.84 -20.78 -16.01
N ALA A 235 6.32 -19.73 -16.66
CA ALA A 235 5.98 -19.40 -18.04
C ALA A 235 6.59 -20.41 -19.03
N ILE A 236 7.87 -20.76 -18.89
CA ILE A 236 8.57 -21.73 -19.77
C ILE A 236 7.95 -23.13 -19.65
N THR A 237 7.56 -23.54 -18.43
CA THR A 237 6.91 -24.84 -18.19
C THR A 237 5.43 -24.89 -18.57
N GLY A 238 4.88 -23.81 -19.14
CA GLY A 238 3.47 -23.71 -19.52
C GLY A 238 2.48 -23.67 -18.34
N ARG A 239 2.98 -23.52 -17.12
CA ARG A 239 2.14 -23.43 -15.90
C ARG A 239 1.53 -22.03 -15.70
N ALA A 240 2.08 -21.03 -16.37
CA ALA A 240 1.57 -19.67 -16.36
C ALA A 240 1.65 -19.06 -17.77
N PRO A 241 0.83 -18.05 -18.10
CA PRO A 241 0.94 -17.30 -19.34
C PRO A 241 2.33 -16.67 -19.50
N ILE A 242 2.79 -16.51 -20.74
CA ILE A 242 4.14 -15.98 -21.03
C ILE A 242 4.37 -14.59 -20.42
N PHE A 243 3.34 -13.76 -20.35
CA PHE A 243 3.41 -12.43 -19.74
C PHE A 243 3.68 -12.44 -18.23
N PHE A 244 3.45 -13.59 -17.55
CA PHE A 244 3.83 -13.75 -16.14
C PHE A 244 5.34 -13.61 -15.93
N ALA A 245 6.16 -13.99 -16.91
CA ALA A 245 7.61 -13.80 -16.85
C ALA A 245 8.02 -12.34 -16.69
N LEU A 246 7.18 -11.39 -17.15
CA LEU A 246 7.47 -9.95 -17.12
C LEU A 246 7.11 -9.26 -15.81
N LEU A 247 6.30 -9.90 -14.93
CA LEU A 247 5.68 -9.24 -13.77
C LEU A 247 6.67 -8.54 -12.84
N PHE A 248 7.78 -9.20 -12.51
CA PHE A 248 8.74 -8.70 -11.54
C PHE A 248 10.01 -8.11 -12.17
N ILE A 249 10.15 -8.18 -13.49
CA ILE A 249 11.30 -7.61 -14.23
C ILE A 249 11.43 -6.10 -13.98
N PRO A 250 10.36 -5.28 -14.06
CA PRO A 250 10.49 -3.84 -13.82
C PRO A 250 10.99 -3.50 -12.41
N ALA A 251 10.55 -4.24 -11.39
CA ALA A 251 11.02 -4.07 -10.02
C ALA A 251 12.50 -4.46 -9.87
N MET A 252 12.92 -5.55 -10.51
CA MET A 252 14.33 -5.97 -10.56
C MET A 252 15.21 -4.95 -11.27
N VAL A 253 14.78 -4.44 -12.44
CA VAL A 253 15.51 -3.40 -13.19
C VAL A 253 15.67 -2.16 -12.33
N ARG A 254 14.61 -1.69 -11.66
CA ARG A 254 14.69 -0.54 -10.75
C ARG A 254 15.69 -0.77 -9.62
N LEU A 255 15.70 -1.95 -9.03
CA LEU A 255 16.64 -2.31 -7.97
C LEU A 255 18.08 -2.29 -8.47
N LEU A 256 18.36 -2.82 -9.66
CA LEU A 256 19.68 -2.81 -10.30
C LEU A 256 20.14 -1.39 -10.64
N VAL A 257 19.26 -0.57 -11.25
CA VAL A 257 19.55 0.84 -11.55
C VAL A 257 19.93 1.60 -10.29
N TRP A 258 19.20 1.39 -9.20
CA TRP A 258 19.53 2.00 -7.91
C TRP A 258 20.89 1.51 -7.38
N ALA A 259 21.16 0.21 -7.45
CA ALA A 259 22.46 -0.34 -7.00
C ALA A 259 23.64 0.26 -7.74
N MET A 260 23.50 0.44 -9.05
CA MET A 260 24.54 1.01 -9.92
C MET A 260 24.66 2.54 -9.81
N SER A 261 23.63 3.22 -9.31
CA SER A 261 23.64 4.68 -9.14
C SER A 261 24.67 5.10 -8.07
N ARG A 262 25.14 6.35 -8.18
CA ARG A 262 26.02 6.93 -7.15
C ARG A 262 25.29 7.05 -5.82
N PRO A 263 25.98 6.90 -4.67
CA PRO A 263 25.41 7.24 -3.37
C PRO A 263 24.93 8.70 -3.36
N GLY A 264 23.80 8.97 -2.76
CA GLY A 264 23.23 10.33 -2.72
C GLY A 264 22.09 10.42 -1.70
N LYS A 265 21.64 11.63 -1.46
CA LYS A 265 20.47 11.90 -0.58
C LYS A 265 19.22 11.27 -1.17
N ILE A 266 18.32 10.84 -0.30
CA ILE A 266 17.02 10.30 -0.70
C ILE A 266 16.10 11.49 -0.99
N ASP A 267 15.56 11.51 -2.21
CA ASP A 267 14.41 12.33 -2.55
C ASP A 267 13.15 11.49 -2.29
N PHE A 268 12.42 11.82 -1.24
CA PHE A 268 11.20 11.09 -0.83
C PHE A 268 10.06 11.28 -1.82
N TYR A 269 9.99 12.42 -2.50
CA TYR A 269 8.95 12.65 -3.51
C TYR A 269 9.18 11.74 -4.73
N LEU A 270 10.39 11.74 -5.26
CA LEU A 270 10.77 10.88 -6.38
C LEU A 270 10.65 9.39 -6.02
N LEU A 271 10.99 9.02 -4.78
CA LEU A 271 10.81 7.65 -4.29
C LEU A 271 9.33 7.27 -4.31
N GLY A 272 8.45 8.09 -3.73
CA GLY A 272 7.01 7.82 -3.71
C GLY A 272 6.39 7.74 -5.11
N PHE A 273 6.79 8.62 -6.02
CA PHE A 273 6.34 8.58 -7.42
C PHE A 273 6.81 7.31 -8.13
N SER A 274 8.06 6.89 -7.91
CA SER A 274 8.59 5.63 -8.49
C SER A 274 7.84 4.40 -7.97
N GLU A 275 7.41 4.39 -6.69
CA GLU A 275 6.58 3.32 -6.12
C GLU A 275 5.22 3.23 -6.81
N LEU A 276 4.56 4.37 -6.98
CA LEU A 276 3.26 4.43 -7.66
C LEU A 276 3.37 3.96 -9.11
N PHE A 277 4.38 4.45 -9.84
CA PHE A 277 4.63 4.03 -11.22
C PHE A 277 4.85 2.51 -11.33
N GLN A 278 5.68 1.94 -10.46
CA GLN A 278 5.93 0.49 -10.41
C GLN A 278 4.65 -0.30 -10.10
N SER A 279 3.82 0.21 -9.20
CA SER A 279 2.56 -0.43 -8.83
C SER A 279 1.56 -0.44 -10.00
N VAL A 280 1.45 0.67 -10.73
CA VAL A 280 0.62 0.75 -11.93
C VAL A 280 1.13 -0.20 -13.02
N LEU A 281 2.45 -0.19 -13.28
CA LEU A 281 3.07 -1.06 -14.28
C LEU A 281 2.88 -2.55 -13.95
N PHE A 282 3.11 -2.95 -12.69
CA PHE A 282 2.87 -4.32 -12.23
C PHE A 282 1.40 -4.72 -12.41
N SER A 283 0.46 -3.88 -11.99
CA SER A 283 -0.98 -4.14 -12.12
C SER A 283 -1.40 -4.29 -13.57
N SER A 284 -0.87 -3.44 -14.47
CA SER A 284 -1.14 -3.54 -15.91
C SER A 284 -0.60 -4.84 -16.50
N LEU A 285 0.64 -5.22 -16.18
CA LEU A 285 1.24 -6.49 -16.62
C LEU A 285 0.45 -7.69 -16.09
N LEU A 286 -0.01 -7.64 -14.84
CA LEU A 286 -0.78 -8.72 -14.24
C LEU A 286 -2.15 -8.87 -14.93
N VAL A 287 -2.83 -7.77 -15.24
CA VAL A 287 -4.08 -7.79 -16.02
C VAL A 287 -3.84 -8.40 -17.41
N ILE A 288 -2.81 -7.92 -18.14
CA ILE A 288 -2.45 -8.43 -19.45
C ILE A 288 -2.18 -9.95 -19.39
N ALA A 289 -1.45 -10.42 -18.38
CA ALA A 289 -1.13 -11.83 -18.20
C ALA A 289 -2.36 -12.74 -18.03
N PHE A 290 -3.47 -12.20 -17.50
CA PHE A 290 -4.71 -12.96 -17.34
C PHE A 290 -5.69 -12.80 -18.49
N VAL A 291 -5.69 -11.63 -19.17
CA VAL A 291 -6.64 -11.32 -20.25
C VAL A 291 -6.14 -11.86 -21.59
N TRP A 292 -4.83 -11.83 -21.83
CA TRP A 292 -4.20 -12.30 -23.09
C TRP A 292 -3.59 -13.69 -22.88
N ARG A 293 -4.47 -14.67 -22.77
CA ARG A 293 -4.11 -16.09 -22.69
C ARG A 293 -4.05 -16.72 -24.05
#